data_78addaedac3b12569c17dd10195ca74d
#
_entry.id   78addaedac3b12569c17dd10195ca74d
#
_cell.length_a   1.000
_cell.length_b   1.000
_cell.length_c   1.000
_cell.angle_alpha   90.00
_cell.angle_beta   90.00
_cell.angle_gamma   90.00
#
_symmetry.space_group_name_H-M   'P 1'
#
loop_
_entity.id
_entity.type
_entity.pdbx_description
1 polymer ?
#
loop_
_entity_poly.entity_id
_entity_poly.type
_entity_poly.pdbx_seq_one_letter_code
_entity_poly.pdbx_strand_id
1 'polypeptide(L)'
;SMEQIDELNSIVTKNNLITFIGCNLRFHKCIQKIKEILDSHEIGKILSARSECSSYLPDWHPNEDYRRSYAARKELGGGVVLSCIHEIDYLYWFFGSVRELFSKNKKISELEIDVEDLSTSLIQFKNDVSTELHLDYFQRPDFKSCMIIGTNGIIHWDSDSNTVKIF
;
A
#
# COMPACT_ATOMS: atom_id res chain seq x y z
N SER A 1 8.28 11.76 -10.45
CA SER A 1 9.41 12.56 -10.00
C SER A 1 8.90 13.66 -9.07
N MET A 2 9.77 14.17 -8.20
CA MET A 2 9.45 15.30 -7.31
C MET A 2 9.69 16.66 -7.98
N GLU A 3 10.19 16.66 -9.20
CA GLU A 3 10.33 17.87 -10.01
C GLU A 3 8.98 18.54 -10.21
N GLN A 4 8.98 19.86 -10.24
CA GLN A 4 7.80 20.69 -10.44
C GLN A 4 6.77 20.70 -9.31
N ILE A 5 6.97 19.97 -8.19
CA ILE A 5 6.02 20.02 -7.07
C ILE A 5 5.89 21.43 -6.47
N ASP A 6 7.01 22.14 -6.36
CA ASP A 6 6.98 23.52 -5.84
C ASP A 6 6.25 24.48 -6.79
N GLU A 7 6.45 24.32 -8.09
CA GLU A 7 5.71 25.06 -9.12
C GLU A 7 4.21 24.75 -9.05
N LEU A 8 3.86 23.46 -8.97
CA LEU A 8 2.48 23.01 -8.82
C LEU A 8 1.82 23.59 -7.56
N ASN A 9 2.50 23.52 -6.42
CA ASN A 9 2.03 24.09 -5.16
C ASN A 9 1.81 25.61 -5.27
N SER A 10 2.71 26.30 -5.97
CA SER A 10 2.58 27.74 -6.21
C SER A 10 1.35 28.06 -7.05
N ILE A 11 1.07 27.28 -8.10
CA ILE A 11 -0.13 27.43 -8.95
C ILE A 11 -1.39 27.16 -8.13
N VAL A 12 -1.41 26.08 -7.36
CA VAL A 12 -2.53 25.69 -6.49
C VAL A 12 -2.86 26.81 -5.50
N THR A 13 -1.85 27.32 -4.81
CA THR A 13 -2.02 28.38 -3.81
C THR A 13 -2.48 29.68 -4.46
N LYS A 14 -1.84 30.11 -5.55
CA LYS A 14 -2.16 31.36 -6.28
C LYS A 14 -3.60 31.38 -6.81
N ASN A 15 -4.11 30.24 -7.25
CA ASN A 15 -5.44 30.13 -7.85
C ASN A 15 -6.50 29.58 -6.90
N ASN A 16 -6.16 29.37 -5.62
CA ASN A 16 -7.04 28.80 -4.59
C ASN A 16 -7.71 27.48 -5.06
N LEU A 17 -6.92 26.58 -5.67
CA LEU A 17 -7.42 25.32 -6.20
C LEU A 17 -7.52 24.26 -5.08
N ILE A 18 -8.55 23.43 -5.17
CA ILE A 18 -8.67 22.25 -4.32
C ILE A 18 -7.92 21.09 -4.98
N THR A 19 -6.96 20.51 -4.28
CA THR A 19 -6.22 19.34 -4.73
C THR A 19 -6.35 18.21 -3.71
N PHE A 20 -6.34 16.98 -4.20
CA PHE A 20 -6.46 15.78 -3.36
C PHE A 20 -5.54 14.67 -3.85
N ILE A 21 -4.80 14.04 -2.94
CA ILE A 21 -4.06 12.81 -3.22
C ILE A 21 -5.00 11.63 -2.98
N GLY A 22 -5.19 10.81 -4.02
CA GLY A 22 -6.19 9.74 -4.05
C GLY A 22 -5.90 8.52 -3.17
N CYS A 23 -5.42 8.72 -1.93
CA CYS A 23 -5.21 7.65 -0.94
C CYS A 23 -6.55 7.16 -0.39
N ASN A 24 -7.38 6.56 -1.25
CA ASN A 24 -8.78 6.24 -0.99
C ASN A 24 -8.98 5.15 0.08
N LEU A 25 -8.01 4.25 0.31
CA LEU A 25 -8.12 3.24 1.36
C LEU A 25 -8.18 3.85 2.77
N ARG A 26 -7.75 5.08 2.98
CA ARG A 26 -7.99 5.80 4.25
C ARG A 26 -9.48 6.01 4.54
N PHE A 27 -10.34 5.92 3.54
CA PHE A 27 -11.81 6.02 3.66
C PHE A 27 -12.50 4.64 3.64
N HIS A 28 -11.74 3.56 3.48
CA HIS A 28 -12.27 2.21 3.53
C HIS A 28 -12.64 1.85 4.99
N LYS A 29 -13.87 1.38 5.22
CA LYS A 29 -14.41 1.15 6.56
C LYS A 29 -13.55 0.23 7.44
N CYS A 30 -12.99 -0.83 6.85
CA CYS A 30 -12.13 -1.74 7.60
C CYS A 30 -10.80 -1.08 7.97
N ILE A 31 -10.20 -0.30 7.07
CA ILE A 31 -8.94 0.42 7.34
C ILE A 31 -9.15 1.50 8.39
N GLN A 32 -10.28 2.22 8.36
CA GLN A 32 -10.67 3.15 9.43
C GLN A 32 -10.87 2.42 10.76
N LYS A 33 -11.54 1.26 10.74
CA LYS A 33 -11.75 0.46 11.96
C LYS A 33 -10.44 -0.02 12.56
N ILE A 34 -9.49 -0.46 11.74
CA ILE A 34 -8.13 -0.79 12.20
C ILE A 34 -7.50 0.42 12.90
N LYS A 35 -7.56 1.60 12.26
CA LYS A 35 -7.00 2.83 12.86
C LYS A 35 -7.63 3.18 14.20
N GLU A 36 -8.96 3.07 14.33
CA GLU A 36 -9.68 3.28 15.60
C GLU A 36 -9.18 2.34 16.70
N ILE A 37 -9.01 1.04 16.40
CA ILE A 37 -8.53 0.03 17.35
C ILE A 37 -7.08 0.35 17.76
N LEU A 38 -6.23 0.77 16.83
CA LEU A 38 -4.85 1.17 17.14
C LEU A 38 -4.81 2.41 18.04
N ASP A 39 -5.63 3.42 17.75
CA ASP A 39 -5.71 4.67 18.53
C ASP A 39 -6.28 4.48 19.93
N SER A 40 -7.19 3.50 20.10
CA SER A 40 -7.73 3.11 21.42
C SER A 40 -6.77 2.25 22.25
N HIS A 41 -5.66 1.81 21.67
CA HIS A 41 -4.71 0.87 22.30
C HIS A 41 -5.35 -0.47 22.74
N GLU A 42 -6.44 -0.89 22.11
CA GLU A 42 -7.20 -2.08 22.48
C GLU A 42 -6.34 -3.36 22.44
N ILE A 43 -5.43 -3.48 21.44
CA ILE A 43 -4.50 -4.61 21.35
C ILE A 43 -3.13 -4.36 22.03
N GLY A 44 -3.03 -3.31 22.85
CA GLY A 44 -1.82 -2.95 23.58
C GLY A 44 -0.74 -2.33 22.69
N LYS A 45 0.53 -2.49 23.09
CA LYS A 45 1.69 -2.01 22.32
C LYS A 45 1.82 -2.84 21.05
N ILE A 46 1.93 -2.15 19.91
CA ILE A 46 2.13 -2.82 18.62
C ILE A 46 3.57 -3.35 18.52
N LEU A 47 3.72 -4.59 18.11
CA LEU A 47 4.99 -5.30 17.98
C LEU A 47 5.39 -5.42 16.52
N SER A 48 4.48 -5.93 15.68
CA SER A 48 4.75 -6.13 14.25
C SER A 48 3.48 -6.07 13.42
N ALA A 49 3.65 -5.94 12.09
CA ALA A 49 2.57 -6.06 11.14
C ALA A 49 3.01 -6.81 9.88
N ARG A 50 2.04 -7.34 9.15
CA ARG A 50 2.20 -7.89 7.79
C ARG A 50 1.11 -7.33 6.91
N SER A 51 1.49 -6.92 5.72
CA SER A 51 0.56 -6.42 4.72
C SER A 51 0.88 -7.01 3.36
N GLU A 52 -0.16 -7.26 2.61
CA GLU A 52 -0.07 -7.89 1.30
C GLU A 52 -1.07 -7.25 0.33
N CYS A 53 -0.62 -7.04 -0.90
CA CYS A 53 -1.46 -6.71 -2.04
C CYS A 53 -0.96 -7.44 -3.26
N SER A 54 -1.70 -8.43 -3.67
CA SER A 54 -1.35 -9.34 -4.74
C SER A 54 -2.50 -9.44 -5.72
N SER A 55 -2.24 -9.23 -7.01
CA SER A 55 -3.27 -9.33 -8.03
C SER A 55 -2.67 -9.51 -9.42
N TYR A 56 -3.40 -10.21 -10.30
CA TYR A 56 -2.93 -10.41 -11.66
C TYR A 56 -3.23 -9.20 -12.54
N LEU A 57 -2.19 -8.45 -12.92
CA LEU A 57 -2.31 -7.18 -13.64
C LEU A 57 -3.22 -7.24 -14.89
N PRO A 58 -3.15 -8.29 -15.75
CA PRO A 58 -4.06 -8.37 -16.91
C PRO A 58 -5.55 -8.45 -16.57
N ASP A 59 -5.91 -8.87 -15.36
CA ASP A 59 -7.31 -9.00 -14.93
C ASP A 59 -7.89 -7.68 -14.38
N TRP A 60 -7.06 -6.64 -14.18
CA TRP A 60 -7.52 -5.34 -13.63
C TRP A 60 -8.54 -4.64 -14.52
N HIS A 61 -8.30 -4.68 -15.84
CA HIS A 61 -9.15 -4.06 -16.85
C HIS A 61 -9.34 -5.03 -18.02
N PRO A 62 -10.29 -5.99 -17.95
CA PRO A 62 -10.40 -7.07 -18.93
C PRO A 62 -10.62 -6.61 -20.39
N ASN A 63 -11.08 -5.38 -20.60
CA ASN A 63 -11.33 -4.79 -21.92
C ASN A 63 -10.17 -3.94 -22.45
N GLU A 64 -9.06 -3.87 -21.71
CA GLU A 64 -7.90 -3.05 -22.05
C GLU A 64 -6.65 -3.93 -22.18
N ASP A 65 -5.75 -3.53 -23.06
CA ASP A 65 -4.43 -4.15 -23.13
C ASP A 65 -3.57 -3.67 -21.95
N TYR A 66 -3.39 -4.51 -20.93
CA TYR A 66 -2.61 -4.18 -19.73
C TYR A 66 -1.20 -3.66 -20.04
N ARG A 67 -0.59 -4.12 -21.18
CA ARG A 67 0.76 -3.72 -21.62
C ARG A 67 0.87 -2.22 -21.90
N ARG A 68 -0.28 -1.57 -22.14
CA ARG A 68 -0.39 -0.14 -22.43
C ARG A 68 -0.84 0.67 -21.22
N SER A 69 -1.21 -0.01 -20.13
CA SER A 69 -1.64 0.67 -18.90
C SER A 69 -0.49 1.41 -18.23
N TYR A 70 -0.81 2.41 -17.43
CA TYR A 70 0.20 3.12 -16.63
C TYR A 70 0.97 2.15 -15.72
N ALA A 71 0.29 1.16 -15.15
CA ALA A 71 0.87 0.19 -14.22
C ALA A 71 1.98 -0.67 -14.84
N ALA A 72 1.93 -0.89 -16.16
CA ALA A 72 2.88 -1.70 -16.92
C ALA A 72 4.10 -0.92 -17.43
N ARG A 73 4.07 0.42 -17.39
CA ARG A 73 5.03 1.28 -18.09
C ARG A 73 5.79 2.20 -17.14
N LYS A 74 7.12 2.11 -17.17
CA LYS A 74 8.02 2.95 -16.37
C LYS A 74 7.84 4.44 -16.66
N GLU A 75 7.72 4.79 -17.93
CA GLU A 75 7.54 6.18 -18.39
C GLU A 75 6.24 6.82 -17.89
N LEU A 76 5.23 6.01 -17.56
CA LEU A 76 3.95 6.45 -17.00
C LEU A 76 3.91 6.38 -15.46
N GLY A 77 5.03 6.05 -14.82
CA GLY A 77 5.10 5.91 -13.36
C GLY A 77 4.57 4.58 -12.85
N GLY A 78 4.66 3.52 -13.66
CA GLY A 78 4.22 2.17 -13.31
C GLY A 78 5.14 1.45 -12.35
N GLY A 79 4.82 0.18 -12.14
CA GLY A 79 5.46 -0.72 -11.18
C GLY A 79 4.58 -1.05 -9.99
N VAL A 80 4.79 -2.23 -9.45
CA VAL A 80 3.92 -2.74 -8.37
C VAL A 80 3.97 -1.86 -7.11
N VAL A 81 5.13 -1.26 -6.82
CA VAL A 81 5.28 -0.38 -5.64
C VAL A 81 4.45 0.89 -5.79
N LEU A 82 4.49 1.53 -6.95
CA LEU A 82 3.75 2.79 -7.17
C LEU A 82 2.26 2.56 -7.40
N SER A 83 1.88 1.43 -8.01
CA SER A 83 0.47 1.11 -8.24
C SER A 83 -0.24 0.58 -7.01
N CYS A 84 0.46 -0.18 -6.14
CA CYS A 84 -0.03 -0.65 -4.86
C CYS A 84 0.38 0.29 -3.71
N ILE A 85 0.40 1.60 -3.96
CA ILE A 85 0.85 2.62 -3.00
C ILE A 85 -0.05 2.69 -1.74
N HIS A 86 -1.27 2.20 -1.84
CA HIS A 86 -2.24 2.28 -0.74
C HIS A 86 -1.80 1.50 0.49
N GLU A 87 -1.12 0.38 0.32
CA GLU A 87 -0.60 -0.44 1.41
C GLU A 87 0.52 0.32 2.16
N ILE A 88 1.38 0.99 1.43
CA ILE A 88 2.42 1.86 1.99
C ILE A 88 1.79 3.06 2.71
N ASP A 89 0.77 3.66 2.12
CA ASP A 89 0.08 4.83 2.66
C ASP A 89 -0.62 4.53 3.99
N TYR A 90 -1.40 3.45 4.09
CA TYR A 90 -2.07 3.17 5.35
C TYR A 90 -1.11 2.66 6.44
N LEU A 91 -0.04 1.93 6.09
CA LEU A 91 0.99 1.55 7.05
C LEU A 91 1.70 2.79 7.62
N TYR A 92 2.01 3.77 6.77
CA TYR A 92 2.54 5.07 7.23
C TYR A 92 1.53 5.81 8.12
N TRP A 93 0.25 5.78 7.79
CA TRP A 93 -0.81 6.39 8.60
C TRP A 93 -0.97 5.70 9.96
N PHE A 94 -0.79 4.38 10.02
CA PHE A 94 -0.88 3.61 11.26
C PHE A 94 0.33 3.81 12.18
N PHE A 95 1.52 3.76 11.60
CA PHE A 95 2.76 3.63 12.38
C PHE A 95 3.69 4.85 12.30
N GLY A 96 3.42 5.80 11.40
CA GLY A 96 4.20 7.04 11.27
C GLY A 96 5.49 6.87 10.48
N SER A 97 6.51 7.63 10.86
CA SER A 97 7.75 7.75 10.08
C SER A 97 8.57 6.46 10.07
N VAL A 98 9.09 6.13 8.90
CA VAL A 98 10.02 5.02 8.69
C VAL A 98 11.42 5.38 9.21
N ARG A 99 12.08 4.44 9.90
CA ARG A 99 13.48 4.52 10.33
C ARG A 99 14.41 3.83 9.35
N GLU A 100 14.06 2.60 8.95
CA GLU A 100 14.85 1.77 8.05
C GLU A 100 13.93 1.03 7.07
N LEU A 101 14.42 0.83 5.86
CA LEU A 101 13.73 0.08 4.81
C LEU A 101 14.74 -0.82 4.11
N PHE A 102 14.42 -2.11 4.04
CA PHE A 102 15.04 -3.06 3.13
C PHE A 102 14.00 -3.56 2.15
N SER A 103 14.23 -3.40 0.86
CA SER A 103 13.28 -3.81 -0.18
C SER A 103 14.00 -4.50 -1.33
N LYS A 104 13.37 -5.55 -1.85
CA LYS A 104 13.80 -6.25 -3.06
C LYS A 104 12.70 -6.16 -4.10
N ASN A 105 12.95 -5.34 -5.11
CA ASN A 105 12.02 -5.11 -6.21
C ASN A 105 12.57 -5.81 -7.47
N LYS A 106 11.76 -6.61 -8.14
CA LYS A 106 12.17 -7.34 -9.33
C LYS A 106 11.01 -7.52 -10.31
N LYS A 107 11.34 -7.60 -11.58
CA LYS A 107 10.50 -8.25 -12.58
C LYS A 107 10.88 -9.72 -12.64
N ILE A 108 9.94 -10.61 -12.32
CA ILE A 108 10.18 -12.06 -12.26
C ILE A 108 9.17 -12.86 -13.10
N SER A 109 7.99 -12.32 -13.39
CA SER A 109 6.97 -13.02 -14.18
C SER A 109 7.19 -12.87 -15.68
N GLU A 110 6.40 -13.60 -16.47
CA GLU A 110 6.37 -13.50 -17.94
C GLU A 110 5.48 -12.36 -18.46
N LEU A 111 4.98 -11.47 -17.58
CA LEU A 111 4.20 -10.31 -18.01
C LEU A 111 5.04 -9.40 -18.92
N GLU A 112 4.43 -8.91 -19.99
CA GLU A 112 5.07 -8.00 -20.96
C GLU A 112 5.06 -6.54 -20.44
N ILE A 113 5.86 -6.29 -19.40
CA ILE A 113 5.99 -4.99 -18.71
C ILE A 113 7.46 -4.60 -18.58
N ASP A 114 7.76 -3.31 -18.42
CA ASP A 114 9.11 -2.78 -18.27
C ASP A 114 9.41 -2.24 -16.86
N VAL A 115 8.59 -2.69 -15.88
CA VAL A 115 8.64 -2.31 -14.46
C VAL A 115 8.77 -3.55 -13.59
N GLU A 116 8.98 -3.36 -12.28
CA GLU A 116 8.94 -4.45 -11.31
C GLU A 116 7.49 -4.96 -11.12
N ASP A 117 7.35 -6.28 -10.99
CA ASP A 117 6.10 -6.99 -10.71
C ASP A 117 6.09 -7.69 -9.35
N LEU A 118 7.20 -7.62 -8.64
CA LEU A 118 7.36 -8.08 -7.26
C LEU A 118 8.08 -7.05 -6.42
N SER A 119 7.53 -6.77 -5.25
CA SER A 119 8.22 -6.09 -4.15
C SER A 119 8.04 -6.85 -2.85
N THR A 120 9.16 -7.17 -2.20
CA THR A 120 9.16 -7.69 -0.83
C THR A 120 9.96 -6.73 0.04
N SER A 121 9.34 -6.18 1.07
CA SER A 121 9.92 -5.14 1.90
C SER A 121 9.85 -5.46 3.38
N LEU A 122 10.91 -5.14 4.10
CA LEU A 122 10.95 -5.07 5.56
C LEU A 122 11.07 -3.60 5.95
N ILE A 123 10.12 -3.12 6.72
CA ILE A 123 10.00 -1.71 7.12
C ILE A 123 10.10 -1.63 8.64
N GLN A 124 11.06 -0.85 9.13
CA GLN A 124 11.19 -0.52 10.55
C GLN A 124 10.72 0.90 10.78
N PHE A 125 9.66 1.07 11.56
CA PHE A 125 9.14 2.39 11.91
C PHE A 125 9.88 2.98 13.13
N LYS A 126 9.83 4.31 13.31
CA LYS A 126 10.49 5.00 14.42
C LYS A 126 9.92 4.65 15.79
N ASN A 127 8.69 4.17 15.86
CA ASN A 127 8.02 3.67 17.07
C ASN A 127 8.32 2.19 17.38
N ASP A 128 9.36 1.63 16.73
CA ASP A 128 9.84 0.25 16.87
C ASP A 128 8.92 -0.84 16.30
N VAL A 129 7.86 -0.49 15.57
CA VAL A 129 7.06 -1.47 14.84
C VAL A 129 7.84 -1.97 13.62
N SER A 130 7.93 -3.30 13.47
CA SER A 130 8.50 -3.96 12.29
C SER A 130 7.39 -4.48 11.39
N THR A 131 7.49 -4.23 10.10
CA THR A 131 6.44 -4.60 9.13
C THR A 131 7.02 -5.34 7.93
N GLU A 132 6.37 -6.44 7.56
CA GLU A 132 6.56 -7.13 6.28
C GLU A 132 5.52 -6.62 5.28
N LEU A 133 5.96 -6.24 4.08
CA LEU A 133 5.08 -5.82 2.99
C LEU A 133 5.40 -6.63 1.73
N HIS A 134 4.38 -7.29 1.19
CA HIS A 134 4.45 -8.04 -0.07
C HIS A 134 3.51 -7.44 -1.10
N LEU A 135 4.02 -7.16 -2.31
CA LEU A 135 3.26 -6.62 -3.43
C LEU A 135 3.60 -7.42 -4.69
N ASP A 136 2.60 -7.88 -5.43
CA ASP A 136 2.85 -8.51 -6.72
C ASP A 136 1.73 -8.30 -7.77
N TYR A 137 2.10 -8.52 -9.05
CA TYR A 137 1.22 -8.41 -10.21
C TYR A 137 0.82 -9.75 -10.84
N PHE A 138 1.13 -10.86 -10.20
CA PHE A 138 0.99 -12.18 -10.85
C PHE A 138 0.15 -13.19 -10.06
N GLN A 139 -0.33 -12.84 -8.87
CA GLN A 139 -1.17 -13.72 -8.07
C GLN A 139 -2.59 -13.80 -8.61
N ARG A 140 -3.19 -15.00 -8.53
CA ARG A 140 -4.60 -15.29 -8.76
C ARG A 140 -5.08 -16.28 -7.70
N PRO A 141 -6.26 -16.06 -7.11
CA PRO A 141 -7.08 -14.83 -7.18
C PRO A 141 -6.34 -13.63 -6.58
N ASP A 142 -6.86 -12.44 -6.84
CA ASP A 142 -6.41 -11.23 -6.14
C ASP A 142 -6.66 -11.31 -4.64
N PHE A 143 -5.76 -10.73 -3.86
CA PHE A 143 -5.85 -10.80 -2.41
C PHE A 143 -5.17 -9.60 -1.76
N LYS A 144 -5.82 -9.05 -0.73
CA LYS A 144 -5.23 -8.04 0.14
C LYS A 144 -5.43 -8.43 1.57
N SER A 145 -4.40 -8.22 2.39
CA SER A 145 -4.51 -8.47 3.83
C SER A 145 -3.68 -7.48 4.64
N CYS A 146 -4.10 -7.31 5.88
CA CYS A 146 -3.32 -6.63 6.90
C CYS A 146 -3.52 -7.34 8.25
N MET A 147 -2.42 -7.82 8.82
CA MET A 147 -2.38 -8.40 10.16
C MET A 147 -1.47 -7.56 11.05
N ILE A 148 -1.94 -7.17 12.24
CA ILE A 148 -1.20 -6.37 13.21
C ILE A 148 -1.19 -7.09 14.54
N ILE A 149 -0.01 -7.29 15.10
CA ILE A 149 0.23 -8.02 16.34
C ILE A 149 0.59 -7.02 17.44
N GLY A 150 -0.23 -6.97 18.48
CA GLY A 150 0.02 -6.23 19.70
C GLY A 150 0.31 -7.14 20.88
N THR A 151 0.60 -6.54 22.04
CA THR A 151 0.87 -7.29 23.27
C THR A 151 -0.36 -7.95 23.87
N ASN A 152 -1.56 -7.46 23.55
CA ASN A 152 -2.82 -7.89 24.13
C ASN A 152 -3.81 -8.47 23.12
N GLY A 153 -3.42 -8.53 21.83
CA GLY A 153 -4.32 -9.07 20.81
C GLY A 153 -3.75 -8.93 19.40
N ILE A 154 -4.48 -9.44 18.44
CA ILE A 154 -4.13 -9.41 17.02
C ILE A 154 -5.32 -8.84 16.25
N ILE A 155 -5.04 -7.90 15.33
CA ILE A 155 -5.99 -7.46 14.31
C ILE A 155 -5.70 -8.23 13.03
N HIS A 156 -6.73 -8.73 12.38
CA HIS A 156 -6.64 -9.31 11.05
C HIS A 156 -7.77 -8.77 10.16
N TRP A 157 -7.40 -8.33 8.98
CA TRP A 157 -8.29 -7.96 7.88
C TRP A 157 -7.81 -8.61 6.59
N ASP A 158 -8.75 -9.05 5.77
CA ASP A 158 -8.51 -9.51 4.40
C ASP A 158 -9.64 -9.03 3.47
N SER A 159 -9.32 -8.97 2.16
CA SER A 159 -10.26 -8.52 1.12
C SER A 159 -11.40 -9.48 0.88
N ASP A 160 -11.22 -10.78 1.13
CA ASP A 160 -12.21 -11.82 0.85
C ASP A 160 -13.38 -11.75 1.84
N SER A 161 -13.07 -11.73 3.14
CA SER A 161 -14.09 -11.57 4.19
C SER A 161 -14.55 -10.13 4.33
N ASN A 162 -13.71 -9.18 3.94
CA ASN A 162 -13.89 -7.73 4.09
C ASN A 162 -14.37 -7.34 5.51
N THR A 163 -13.82 -8.00 6.51
CA THR A 163 -14.13 -7.80 7.94
C THR A 163 -12.85 -7.65 8.74
N VAL A 164 -12.92 -6.86 9.81
CA VAL A 164 -11.84 -6.74 10.81
C VAL A 164 -12.15 -7.72 11.95
N LYS A 165 -11.22 -8.63 12.20
CA LYS A 165 -11.27 -9.60 13.31
C LYS A 165 -10.24 -9.22 14.37
N ILE A 166 -10.59 -9.36 15.63
CA ILE A 166 -9.70 -9.17 16.77
C ILE A 166 -9.62 -10.51 17.52
N PHE A 167 -8.42 -10.93 17.89
CA PHE A 167 -8.13 -12.16 18.61
C PHE A 167 -7.36 -11.88 19.88
#